data_18ef6cd9068997cefa5fe77b6b46b112
#
_entry.id   18ef6cd9068997cefa5fe77b6b46b112
#
_cell.length_a   1.000
_cell.length_b   1.000
_cell.length_c   1.000
_cell.angle_alpha   90.00
_cell.angle_beta   90.00
_cell.angle_gamma   90.00
#
_symmetry.space_group_name_H-M   'P 1'
#
loop_
_entity.id
_entity.type
_entity.pdbx_description
1 polymer ?
#
loop_
_entity_poly.entity_id
_entity_poly.type
_entity_poly.pdbx_seq_one_letter_code
_entity_poly.pdbx_strand_id
1 'polypeptide(L)'
;MSGIISFLGSILGWLMYFSYHCLHNYFWAIVFFTFLTKIVLLPVSLMVQKNSIKMVRMQPEINFIKAKYFGNNDKISEEQYELYKREHYKPLADLIPLALQLILLMGVIDVINYPEVHIFRGADGTLDTMFGMFDLSVVPAQTGGVSYMVPLLAALSAWFMCFIQNKINVLQSEQGKINQYGTMILSIALSLYLGFFVKTGVGIYWTFSNLFSVLQLYFLNIVMNPKKYIDYDALEKSRKELREASQFQKAQKKLFAKDPYRKKQNADYKRFFKDYDMQLVFYSEKNGFYKYYQNIIETLLEKSHVVINYIT
;
A
#
# COMPACT_ATOMS: atom_id res chain seq x y z
N MET A 1 18.99 16.94 2.59
CA MET A 1 17.61 16.86 3.11
C MET A 1 17.14 18.17 3.75
N SER A 2 18.00 18.91 4.44
CA SER A 2 17.64 20.19 5.06
C SER A 2 16.99 21.22 4.08
N GLY A 3 17.50 21.37 2.86
CA GLY A 3 16.99 22.35 1.91
C GLY A 3 15.55 22.11 1.41
N ILE A 4 15.13 20.85 1.25
CA ILE A 4 13.76 20.53 0.81
C ILE A 4 12.77 20.77 1.95
N ILE A 5 13.14 20.40 3.18
CA ILE A 5 12.30 20.61 4.37
C ILE A 5 12.12 22.10 4.63
N SER A 6 13.20 22.89 4.56
CA SER A 6 13.13 24.35 4.76
C SER A 6 12.33 25.06 3.66
N PHE A 7 12.42 24.61 2.40
CA PHE A 7 11.61 25.14 1.31
C PHE A 7 10.11 24.85 1.51
N LEU A 8 9.79 23.61 1.88
CA LEU A 8 8.40 23.23 2.19
C LEU A 8 7.89 23.94 3.44
N GLY A 9 8.72 24.04 4.49
CA GLY A 9 8.45 24.82 5.69
C GLY A 9 8.16 26.28 5.36
N SER A 10 8.87 26.87 4.40
CA SER A 10 8.60 28.24 3.96
C SER A 10 7.23 28.40 3.30
N ILE A 11 6.86 27.48 2.39
CA ILE A 11 5.54 27.52 1.72
C ILE A 11 4.43 27.27 2.73
N LEU A 12 4.55 26.24 3.55
CA LEU A 12 3.58 25.91 4.58
C LEU A 12 3.54 26.96 5.68
N GLY A 13 4.67 27.56 6.01
CA GLY A 13 4.77 28.67 6.93
C GLY A 13 3.96 29.89 6.48
N TRP A 14 3.91 30.16 5.16
CA TRP A 14 3.03 31.20 4.63
C TRP A 14 1.55 30.90 4.87
N LEU A 15 1.13 29.66 4.67
CA LEU A 15 -0.24 29.24 4.95
C LEU A 15 -0.57 29.33 6.44
N MET A 16 0.37 28.98 7.32
CA MET A 16 0.20 29.08 8.76
C MET A 16 0.17 30.55 9.20
N TYR A 17 1.06 31.38 8.67
CA TYR A 17 1.05 32.84 8.88
C TYR A 17 -0.32 33.44 8.55
N PHE A 18 -0.81 33.15 7.35
CA PHE A 18 -2.12 33.62 6.91
C PHE A 18 -3.24 33.12 7.84
N SER A 19 -3.22 31.83 8.19
CA SER A 19 -4.21 31.23 9.05
C SER A 19 -4.25 31.86 10.43
N TYR A 20 -3.09 32.13 11.01
CA TYR A 20 -3.00 32.75 12.33
C TYR A 20 -3.46 34.22 12.31
N HIS A 21 -3.07 35.00 11.31
CA HIS A 21 -3.47 36.39 11.19
C HIS A 21 -4.97 36.60 10.90
N CYS A 22 -5.61 35.56 10.29
CA CYS A 22 -7.06 35.58 10.10
C CYS A 22 -7.83 35.26 11.38
N LEU A 23 -7.34 34.34 12.21
CA LEU A 23 -8.12 33.78 13.31
C LEU A 23 -7.63 34.21 14.72
N HIS A 24 -6.38 34.69 14.82
CA HIS A 24 -5.76 35.17 16.07
C HIS A 24 -5.80 34.13 17.21
N ASN A 25 -5.98 32.87 16.90
CA ASN A 25 -5.99 31.74 17.83
C ASN A 25 -5.25 30.57 17.24
N TYR A 26 -4.27 30.06 17.97
CA TYR A 26 -3.35 29.06 17.41
C TYR A 26 -4.03 27.71 17.07
N PHE A 27 -4.96 27.24 17.91
CA PHE A 27 -5.72 26.03 17.62
C PHE A 27 -6.52 26.16 16.31
N TRP A 28 -7.31 27.21 16.19
CA TRP A 28 -8.11 27.45 14.99
C TRP A 28 -7.24 27.74 13.77
N ALA A 29 -6.07 28.37 13.97
CA ALA A 29 -5.09 28.54 12.90
C ALA A 29 -4.59 27.20 12.38
N ILE A 30 -4.28 26.22 13.25
CA ILE A 30 -3.90 24.86 12.83
C ILE A 30 -5.03 24.18 12.05
N VAL A 31 -6.27 24.29 12.51
CA VAL A 31 -7.43 23.70 11.83
C VAL A 31 -7.62 24.31 10.43
N PHE A 32 -7.58 25.64 10.34
CA PHE A 32 -7.73 26.35 9.05
C PHE A 32 -6.56 26.12 8.12
N PHE A 33 -5.35 26.11 8.62
CA PHE A 33 -4.15 25.71 7.90
C PHE A 33 -4.29 24.30 7.32
N THR A 34 -4.81 23.36 8.11
CA THR A 34 -5.07 21.99 7.65
C THR A 34 -6.06 21.96 6.49
N PHE A 35 -7.12 22.76 6.57
CA PHE A 35 -8.10 22.89 5.49
C PHE A 35 -7.46 23.47 4.21
N LEU A 36 -6.68 24.54 4.34
CA LEU A 36 -5.97 25.15 3.21
C LEU A 36 -4.99 24.19 2.53
N THR A 37 -4.26 23.38 3.31
CA THR A 37 -3.36 22.36 2.74
C THR A 37 -4.13 21.35 1.90
N LYS A 38 -5.35 20.95 2.29
CA LYS A 38 -6.21 20.06 1.49
C LYS A 38 -6.66 20.71 0.18
N ILE A 39 -6.97 22.00 0.19
CA ILE A 39 -7.32 22.75 -1.03
C ILE A 39 -6.14 22.82 -1.98
N VAL A 40 -4.95 23.15 -1.48
CA VAL A 40 -3.73 23.23 -2.31
C VAL A 40 -3.40 21.88 -2.96
N LEU A 41 -3.66 20.76 -2.25
CA LEU A 41 -3.44 19.41 -2.77
C LEU A 41 -4.62 18.84 -3.57
N LEU A 42 -5.72 19.56 -3.70
CA LEU A 42 -6.92 19.09 -4.40
C LEU A 42 -6.65 18.65 -5.85
N PRO A 43 -5.84 19.38 -6.67
CA PRO A 43 -5.52 18.95 -8.03
C PRO A 43 -4.82 17.59 -8.08
N VAL A 44 -3.91 17.33 -7.13
CA VAL A 44 -3.24 16.03 -7.02
C VAL A 44 -4.24 14.93 -6.65
N SER A 45 -5.15 15.21 -5.73
CA SER A 45 -6.19 14.28 -5.31
C SER A 45 -7.15 13.92 -6.47
N LEU A 46 -7.49 14.89 -7.33
CA LEU A 46 -8.26 14.66 -8.55
C LEU A 46 -7.51 13.75 -9.54
N MET A 47 -6.22 13.96 -9.71
CA MET A 47 -5.39 13.10 -10.56
C MET A 47 -5.35 11.66 -10.05
N VAL A 48 -5.20 11.49 -8.73
CA VAL A 48 -5.20 10.17 -8.08
C VAL A 48 -6.57 9.49 -8.21
N GLN A 49 -7.67 10.22 -7.98
CA GLN A 49 -9.02 9.70 -8.17
C GLN A 49 -9.24 9.19 -9.60
N LYS A 50 -8.77 9.96 -10.60
CA LYS A 50 -8.84 9.56 -12.02
C LYS A 50 -8.04 8.27 -12.28
N ASN A 51 -6.85 8.15 -11.71
CA ASN A 51 -6.01 6.96 -11.83
C ASN A 51 -6.67 5.73 -11.16
N SER A 52 -7.25 5.92 -9.97
CA SER A 52 -7.98 4.87 -9.23
C SER A 52 -9.21 4.37 -10.01
N ILE A 53 -9.99 5.27 -10.61
CA ILE A 53 -11.11 4.91 -11.49
C ILE A 53 -10.61 4.07 -12.69
N LYS A 54 -9.51 4.49 -13.32
CA LYS A 54 -8.90 3.76 -14.43
C LYS A 54 -8.49 2.35 -14.02
N MET A 55 -7.86 2.19 -12.86
CA MET A 55 -7.44 0.89 -12.33
C MET A 55 -8.63 -0.05 -12.11
N VAL A 56 -9.71 0.44 -11.49
CA VAL A 56 -10.91 -0.39 -11.23
C VAL A 56 -11.63 -0.72 -12.53
N ARG A 57 -11.66 0.18 -13.52
CA ARG A 57 -12.22 -0.08 -14.85
C ARG A 57 -11.50 -1.22 -15.57
N MET A 58 -10.18 -1.33 -15.42
CA MET A 58 -9.38 -2.41 -16.01
C MET A 58 -9.46 -3.74 -15.23
N GLN A 59 -10.00 -3.73 -14.02
CA GLN A 59 -10.00 -4.90 -13.15
C GLN A 59 -10.67 -6.15 -13.77
N PRO A 60 -11.76 -6.06 -14.56
CA PRO A 60 -12.33 -7.22 -15.23
C PRO A 60 -11.34 -7.92 -16.16
N GLU A 61 -10.57 -7.16 -16.94
CA GLU A 61 -9.55 -7.72 -17.85
C GLU A 61 -8.35 -8.29 -17.08
N ILE A 62 -7.94 -7.64 -16.00
CA ILE A 62 -6.92 -8.15 -15.08
C ILE A 62 -7.37 -9.50 -14.48
N ASN A 63 -8.64 -9.60 -14.06
CA ASN A 63 -9.19 -10.83 -13.51
C ASN A 63 -9.24 -11.94 -14.58
N PHE A 64 -9.59 -11.62 -15.81
CA PHE A 64 -9.56 -12.55 -16.94
C PHE A 64 -8.14 -13.05 -17.22
N ILE A 65 -7.13 -12.16 -17.27
CA ILE A 65 -5.71 -12.55 -17.43
C ILE A 65 -5.28 -13.50 -16.31
N LYS A 66 -5.64 -13.18 -15.06
CA LYS A 66 -5.32 -14.02 -13.89
C LYS A 66 -6.01 -15.39 -13.94
N ALA A 67 -7.23 -15.45 -14.43
CA ALA A 67 -7.96 -16.71 -14.59
C ALA A 67 -7.36 -17.56 -15.72
N LYS A 68 -7.07 -16.93 -16.87
CA LYS A 68 -6.52 -17.60 -18.06
C LYS A 68 -5.14 -18.20 -17.83
N TYR A 69 -4.25 -17.46 -17.19
CA TYR A 69 -2.85 -17.86 -16.93
C TYR A 69 -2.62 -18.28 -15.50
N PHE A 70 -3.65 -18.73 -14.80
CA PHE A 70 -3.58 -19.06 -13.38
C PHE A 70 -2.44 -20.05 -13.08
N GLY A 71 -1.59 -19.67 -12.12
CA GLY A 71 -0.41 -20.45 -11.73
C GLY A 71 0.87 -20.12 -12.49
N ASN A 72 0.80 -19.37 -13.58
CA ASN A 72 1.96 -18.84 -14.31
C ASN A 72 2.09 -17.34 -14.04
N ASN A 73 2.80 -16.98 -12.96
CA ASN A 73 2.94 -15.59 -12.53
C ASN A 73 3.71 -14.72 -13.55
N ASP A 74 4.66 -15.30 -14.28
CA ASP A 74 5.45 -14.57 -15.26
C ASP A 74 4.56 -14.12 -16.43
N LYS A 75 3.72 -15.04 -16.93
CA LYS A 75 2.78 -14.72 -18.01
C LYS A 75 1.71 -13.74 -17.56
N ILE A 76 1.21 -13.88 -16.32
CA ILE A 76 0.27 -12.89 -15.73
C ILE A 76 0.90 -11.51 -15.67
N SER A 77 2.15 -11.42 -15.24
CA SER A 77 2.85 -10.13 -15.11
C SER A 77 3.11 -9.48 -16.47
N GLU A 78 3.49 -10.27 -17.47
CA GLU A 78 3.71 -9.83 -18.85
C GLU A 78 2.42 -9.25 -19.46
N GLU A 79 1.33 -10.00 -19.41
CA GLU A 79 0.04 -9.58 -19.97
C GLU A 79 -0.55 -8.37 -19.22
N GLN A 80 -0.38 -8.29 -17.88
CA GLN A 80 -0.77 -7.12 -17.12
C GLN A 80 0.04 -5.88 -17.49
N TYR A 81 1.35 -6.06 -17.73
CA TYR A 81 2.20 -4.95 -18.16
C TYR A 81 1.76 -4.40 -19.53
N GLU A 82 1.46 -5.27 -20.49
CA GLU A 82 0.95 -4.86 -21.80
C GLU A 82 -0.43 -4.17 -21.70
N LEU A 83 -1.31 -4.65 -20.81
CA LEU A 83 -2.57 -4.00 -20.51
C LEU A 83 -2.35 -2.58 -19.93
N TYR A 84 -1.45 -2.42 -18.97
CA TYR A 84 -1.16 -1.13 -18.37
C TYR A 84 -0.57 -0.15 -19.39
N LYS A 85 0.27 -0.63 -20.29
CA LYS A 85 0.86 0.15 -21.39
C LYS A 85 -0.22 0.61 -22.37
N ARG A 86 -1.10 -0.30 -22.81
CA ARG A 86 -2.22 -0.01 -23.71
C ARG A 86 -3.17 1.03 -23.13
N GLU A 87 -3.51 0.89 -21.85
CA GLU A 87 -4.41 1.80 -21.14
C GLU A 87 -3.70 3.06 -20.59
N HIS A 88 -2.42 3.24 -20.85
CA HIS A 88 -1.62 4.35 -20.30
C HIS A 88 -1.77 4.48 -18.77
N TYR A 89 -1.85 3.36 -18.06
CA TYR A 89 -1.92 3.32 -16.61
C TYR A 89 -0.53 3.35 -15.99
N LYS A 90 -0.38 4.13 -14.91
CA LYS A 90 0.89 4.28 -14.20
C LYS A 90 0.75 3.73 -12.77
N PRO A 91 1.17 2.49 -12.48
CA PRO A 91 1.02 1.88 -11.15
C PRO A 91 1.65 2.70 -10.02
N LEU A 92 2.81 3.33 -10.28
CA LEU A 92 3.50 4.17 -9.30
C LEU A 92 2.77 5.48 -8.96
N ALA A 93 1.81 5.91 -9.79
CA ALA A 93 1.02 7.10 -9.50
C ALA A 93 0.16 6.95 -8.23
N ASP A 94 -0.18 5.74 -7.84
CA ASP A 94 -0.93 5.46 -6.62
C ASP A 94 -0.09 5.65 -5.34
N LEU A 95 1.25 5.71 -5.46
CA LEU A 95 2.16 6.01 -4.36
C LEU A 95 2.42 7.52 -4.16
N ILE A 96 2.08 8.34 -5.15
CA ILE A 96 2.28 9.80 -5.09
C ILE A 96 1.60 10.43 -3.86
N PRO A 97 0.34 10.09 -3.51
CA PRO A 97 -0.31 10.66 -2.34
C PRO A 97 0.43 10.35 -1.04
N LEU A 98 0.91 9.11 -0.90
CA LEU A 98 1.66 8.71 0.30
C LEU A 98 2.98 9.48 0.40
N ALA A 99 3.73 9.59 -0.69
CA ALA A 99 4.98 10.35 -0.72
C ALA A 99 4.75 11.82 -0.39
N LEU A 100 3.74 12.45 -1.00
CA LEU A 100 3.37 13.84 -0.72
C LEU A 100 2.91 14.03 0.71
N GLN A 101 2.15 13.09 1.28
CA GLN A 101 1.69 13.16 2.66
C GLN A 101 2.85 13.10 3.66
N LEU A 102 3.88 12.26 3.41
CA LEU A 102 5.07 12.19 4.25
C LEU A 102 5.90 13.48 4.17
N ILE A 103 6.10 14.01 2.97
CA ILE A 103 6.82 15.26 2.74
C ILE A 103 6.09 16.44 3.43
N LEU A 104 4.78 16.49 3.26
CA LEU A 104 3.94 17.52 3.86
C LEU A 104 3.95 17.42 5.39
N LEU A 105 3.89 16.21 5.94
CA LEU A 105 3.98 15.98 7.38
C LEU A 105 5.29 16.53 7.95
N MET A 106 6.43 16.31 7.27
CA MET A 106 7.72 16.88 7.72
C MET A 106 7.69 18.41 7.77
N GLY A 107 7.12 19.06 6.74
CA GLY A 107 6.96 20.51 6.73
C GLY A 107 5.98 21.03 7.80
N VAL A 108 4.91 20.29 8.08
CA VAL A 108 3.94 20.64 9.14
C VAL A 108 4.58 20.53 10.53
N ILE A 109 5.37 19.47 10.75
CA ILE A 109 6.12 19.30 12.01
C ILE A 109 7.08 20.49 12.21
N ASP A 110 7.77 20.92 11.16
CA ASP A 110 8.66 22.10 11.22
C ASP A 110 7.89 23.38 11.58
N VAL A 111 6.78 23.65 10.90
CA VAL A 111 5.94 24.84 11.15
C VAL A 111 5.37 24.87 12.57
N ILE A 112 4.95 23.73 13.10
CA ILE A 112 4.37 23.66 14.46
C ILE A 112 5.46 23.63 15.54
N ASN A 113 6.64 23.12 15.22
CA ASN A 113 7.76 23.13 16.16
C ASN A 113 8.42 24.50 16.32
N TYR A 114 8.40 25.31 15.26
CA TYR A 114 9.04 26.62 15.23
C TYR A 114 8.05 27.73 14.83
N PRO A 115 6.97 27.94 15.63
CA PRO A 115 5.94 28.91 15.31
C PRO A 115 6.48 30.35 15.27
N GLU A 116 7.52 30.66 16.06
CA GLU A 116 8.17 31.98 16.08
C GLU A 116 8.72 32.35 14.69
N VAL A 117 9.32 31.37 13.99
CA VAL A 117 9.88 31.57 12.67
C VAL A 117 8.79 31.75 11.62
N HIS A 118 7.73 30.95 11.70
CA HIS A 118 6.72 30.87 10.67
C HIS A 118 5.55 31.83 10.86
N ILE A 119 5.17 32.15 12.11
CA ILE A 119 4.05 33.03 12.43
C ILE A 119 4.52 34.47 12.61
N PHE A 120 5.56 34.70 13.42
CA PHE A 120 6.03 36.05 13.72
C PHE A 120 7.14 36.56 12.79
N ARG A 121 7.81 35.67 12.03
CA ARG A 121 8.85 36.00 11.03
C ARG A 121 9.96 36.88 11.56
N GLY A 122 10.38 36.64 12.79
CA GLY A 122 11.42 37.41 13.45
C GLY A 122 10.94 38.71 14.10
N ALA A 123 9.62 39.00 14.12
CA ALA A 123 9.05 40.04 14.95
C ALA A 123 8.85 39.54 16.40
N ASP A 124 8.94 40.41 17.37
CA ASP A 124 8.62 40.06 18.75
C ASP A 124 7.14 39.71 18.88
N GLY A 125 6.86 38.50 19.37
CA GLY A 125 5.51 38.02 19.58
C GLY A 125 5.49 36.83 20.52
N THR A 126 4.45 36.74 21.34
CA THR A 126 4.20 35.56 22.18
C THR A 126 3.00 34.82 21.65
N LEU A 127 3.18 33.51 21.47
CA LEU A 127 2.11 32.64 20.99
C LEU A 127 1.39 32.01 22.18
N ASP A 128 0.08 32.23 22.27
CA ASP A 128 -0.75 31.49 23.19
C ASP A 128 -0.98 30.06 22.60
N THR A 129 -0.31 29.08 23.18
CA THR A 129 -0.42 27.68 22.78
C THR A 129 -1.51 26.94 23.54
N MET A 130 -2.17 27.57 24.51
CA MET A 130 -3.23 26.94 25.28
C MET A 130 -4.56 26.99 24.54
N PHE A 131 -5.24 25.84 24.49
CA PHE A 131 -6.62 25.73 24.03
C PHE A 131 -7.43 24.94 25.05
N GLY A 132 -8.16 25.66 25.90
CA GLY A 132 -8.87 25.08 27.02
C GLY A 132 -7.87 24.37 27.97
N MET A 133 -7.97 23.08 28.09
CA MET A 133 -7.07 22.25 28.92
C MET A 133 -5.86 21.67 28.16
N PHE A 134 -5.74 21.94 26.86
CA PHE A 134 -4.68 21.39 26.01
C PHE A 134 -3.61 22.45 25.76
N ASP A 135 -2.36 22.09 26.03
CA ASP A 135 -1.21 22.84 25.55
C ASP A 135 -0.72 22.23 24.24
N LEU A 136 -0.78 23.02 23.17
CA LEU A 136 -0.43 22.58 21.82
C LEU A 136 1.09 22.43 21.59
N SER A 137 1.89 23.00 22.49
CA SER A 137 3.37 23.00 22.40
C SER A 137 4.02 21.77 23.01
N VAL A 138 3.31 21.03 23.86
CA VAL A 138 3.85 19.90 24.61
C VAL A 138 3.78 18.58 23.82
N VAL A 139 4.65 17.64 24.19
CA VAL A 139 4.64 16.25 23.66
C VAL A 139 3.88 15.37 24.65
N PRO A 140 2.77 14.74 24.26
CA PRO A 140 1.93 13.96 25.18
C PRO A 140 2.69 12.87 25.97
N ALA A 141 3.62 12.17 25.34
CA ALA A 141 4.42 11.12 26.00
C ALA A 141 5.28 11.66 27.16
N GLN A 142 5.61 12.98 27.15
CA GLN A 142 6.45 13.61 28.17
C GLN A 142 5.64 14.26 29.30
N THR A 143 4.46 14.79 28.95
CA THR A 143 3.62 15.56 29.91
C THR A 143 2.55 14.72 30.57
N GLY A 144 2.01 13.73 29.87
CA GLY A 144 0.94 12.87 30.40
C GLY A 144 -0.40 13.61 30.58
N GLY A 145 -1.24 13.05 31.44
CA GLY A 145 -2.52 13.67 31.82
C GLY A 145 -3.48 13.85 30.64
N VAL A 146 -4.07 15.04 30.54
CA VAL A 146 -5.10 15.37 29.53
C VAL A 146 -4.52 15.29 28.10
N SER A 147 -3.21 15.52 27.91
CA SER A 147 -2.57 15.47 26.59
C SER A 147 -2.71 14.10 25.92
N TYR A 148 -2.90 13.02 26.69
CA TYR A 148 -3.16 11.68 26.13
C TYR A 148 -4.47 11.54 25.36
N MET A 149 -5.40 12.48 25.51
CA MET A 149 -6.61 12.48 24.68
C MET A 149 -6.31 12.73 23.20
N VAL A 150 -5.26 13.50 22.88
CA VAL A 150 -4.94 13.86 21.49
C VAL A 150 -4.49 12.64 20.65
N PRO A 151 -3.57 11.78 21.10
CA PRO A 151 -3.29 10.49 20.43
C PRO A 151 -4.53 9.64 20.20
N LEU A 152 -5.42 9.57 21.19
CA LEU A 152 -6.67 8.79 21.08
C LEU A 152 -7.62 9.40 20.03
N LEU A 153 -7.75 10.73 19.99
CA LEU A 153 -8.53 11.43 18.96
C LEU A 153 -7.92 11.23 17.56
N ALA A 154 -6.59 11.27 17.45
CA ALA A 154 -5.90 11.00 16.20
C ALA A 154 -6.14 9.56 15.69
N ALA A 155 -6.07 8.58 16.60
CA ALA A 155 -6.36 7.19 16.27
C ALA A 155 -7.82 6.95 15.87
N LEU A 156 -8.76 7.57 16.62
CA LEU A 156 -10.20 7.50 16.31
C LEU A 156 -10.52 8.14 14.96
N SER A 157 -9.93 9.29 14.66
CA SER A 157 -10.10 9.96 13.36
C SER A 157 -9.53 9.12 12.21
N ALA A 158 -8.38 8.46 12.41
CA ALA A 158 -7.78 7.55 11.43
C ALA A 158 -8.66 6.31 11.21
N TRP A 159 -9.17 5.72 12.27
CA TRP A 159 -10.13 4.63 12.17
C TRP A 159 -11.36 5.05 11.36
N PHE A 160 -11.97 6.19 11.71
CA PHE A 160 -13.15 6.72 11.01
C PHE A 160 -12.86 6.99 9.52
N MET A 161 -11.72 7.62 9.21
CA MET A 161 -11.28 7.87 7.84
C MET A 161 -11.15 6.54 7.06
N CYS A 162 -10.44 5.55 7.61
CA CYS A 162 -10.26 4.25 6.95
C CYS A 162 -11.58 3.49 6.78
N PHE A 163 -12.47 3.56 7.76
CA PHE A 163 -13.80 2.97 7.68
C PHE A 163 -14.62 3.54 6.50
N ILE A 164 -14.59 4.87 6.34
CA ILE A 164 -15.26 5.53 5.22
C ILE A 164 -14.56 5.21 3.89
N GLN A 165 -13.22 5.24 3.85
CA GLN A 165 -12.45 4.88 2.66
C GLN A 165 -12.75 3.45 2.18
N ASN A 166 -12.84 2.49 3.09
CA ASN A 166 -13.16 1.11 2.75
C ASN A 166 -14.57 0.95 2.13
N LYS A 167 -15.46 1.93 2.34
CA LYS A 167 -16.82 1.90 1.78
C LYS A 167 -16.96 2.66 0.47
N ILE A 168 -16.31 3.82 0.35
CA ILE A 168 -16.62 4.78 -0.73
C ILE A 168 -15.41 5.19 -1.58
N ASN A 169 -14.18 4.88 -1.17
CA ASN A 169 -13.03 5.09 -2.03
C ASN A 169 -13.01 4.05 -3.15
N VAL A 170 -12.90 4.51 -4.39
CA VAL A 170 -13.04 3.67 -5.60
C VAL A 170 -12.10 2.47 -5.60
N LEU A 171 -10.84 2.69 -5.28
CA LEU A 171 -9.83 1.64 -5.29
C LEU A 171 -9.85 0.81 -3.99
N GLN A 172 -9.99 1.48 -2.84
CA GLN A 172 -9.94 0.84 -1.53
C GLN A 172 -11.13 -0.09 -1.29
N SER A 173 -12.35 0.30 -1.72
CA SER A 173 -13.56 -0.52 -1.59
C SER A 173 -13.46 -1.84 -2.36
N GLU A 174 -12.67 -1.85 -3.43
CA GLU A 174 -12.49 -3.01 -4.30
C GLU A 174 -11.35 -3.95 -3.86
N GLN A 175 -10.58 -3.55 -2.86
CA GLN A 175 -9.52 -4.40 -2.29
C GLN A 175 -10.10 -5.53 -1.41
N GLY A 176 -9.32 -6.61 -1.28
CA GLY A 176 -9.66 -7.70 -0.37
C GLY A 176 -9.66 -7.24 1.10
N LYS A 177 -10.52 -7.85 1.93
CA LYS A 177 -10.68 -7.51 3.35
C LYS A 177 -9.36 -7.49 4.13
N ILE A 178 -8.43 -8.40 3.83
CA ILE A 178 -7.12 -8.46 4.49
C ILE A 178 -6.35 -7.16 4.26
N ASN A 179 -6.33 -6.63 3.03
CA ASN A 179 -5.66 -5.38 2.72
C ASN A 179 -6.39 -4.18 3.37
N GLN A 180 -7.72 -4.16 3.33
CA GLN A 180 -8.52 -3.12 3.96
C GLN A 180 -8.27 -3.02 5.46
N TYR A 181 -8.29 -4.17 6.18
CA TYR A 181 -8.01 -4.19 7.61
C TYR A 181 -6.53 -3.94 7.92
N GLY A 182 -5.62 -4.44 7.09
CA GLY A 182 -4.19 -4.19 7.24
C GLY A 182 -3.84 -2.71 7.15
N THR A 183 -4.36 -2.01 6.14
CA THR A 183 -4.15 -0.55 6.00
C THR A 183 -4.81 0.22 7.14
N MET A 184 -5.97 -0.19 7.61
CA MET A 184 -6.66 0.43 8.75
C MET A 184 -5.84 0.29 10.04
N ILE A 185 -5.36 -0.91 10.37
CA ILE A 185 -4.55 -1.16 11.56
C ILE A 185 -3.24 -0.34 11.50
N LEU A 186 -2.58 -0.34 10.34
CA LEU A 186 -1.36 0.44 10.15
C LEU A 186 -1.60 1.94 10.33
N SER A 187 -2.70 2.47 9.79
CA SER A 187 -3.06 3.89 9.92
C SER A 187 -3.36 4.27 11.37
N ILE A 188 -4.08 3.44 12.11
CA ILE A 188 -4.36 3.65 13.54
C ILE A 188 -3.07 3.61 14.35
N ALA A 189 -2.20 2.62 14.12
CA ALA A 189 -0.93 2.48 14.82
C ALA A 189 -0.01 3.69 14.57
N LEU A 190 0.09 4.14 13.32
CA LEU A 190 0.85 5.34 12.95
C LEU A 190 0.27 6.60 13.61
N SER A 191 -1.06 6.73 13.64
CA SER A 191 -1.73 7.89 14.26
C SER A 191 -1.52 7.93 15.78
N LEU A 192 -1.56 6.78 16.44
CA LEU A 192 -1.20 6.67 17.86
C LEU A 192 0.27 7.06 18.10
N TYR A 193 1.17 6.48 17.32
CA TYR A 193 2.60 6.75 17.44
C TYR A 193 2.89 8.24 17.27
N LEU A 194 2.45 8.84 16.17
CA LEU A 194 2.64 10.27 15.92
C LEU A 194 1.96 11.10 17.00
N GLY A 195 0.74 10.77 17.41
CA GLY A 195 0.03 11.50 18.45
C GLY A 195 0.76 11.51 19.80
N PHE A 196 1.47 10.43 20.16
CA PHE A 196 2.21 10.37 21.43
C PHE A 196 3.56 11.07 21.38
N PHE A 197 4.29 10.99 20.26
CA PHE A 197 5.70 11.37 20.20
C PHE A 197 5.98 12.70 19.50
N VAL A 198 4.95 13.36 18.95
CA VAL A 198 5.07 14.71 18.41
C VAL A 198 4.30 15.71 19.26
N LYS A 199 4.51 17.02 19.04
CA LYS A 199 3.75 18.06 19.76
C LYS A 199 2.25 17.90 19.55
N THR A 200 1.48 18.20 20.58
CA THR A 200 -0.01 18.15 20.59
C THR A 200 -0.61 18.84 19.36
N GLY A 201 -0.07 20.01 18.96
CA GLY A 201 -0.50 20.73 17.76
C GLY A 201 -0.41 19.91 16.46
N VAL A 202 0.63 19.07 16.32
CA VAL A 202 0.75 18.13 15.17
C VAL A 202 -0.31 17.03 15.25
N GLY A 203 -0.61 16.53 16.44
CA GLY A 203 -1.69 15.57 16.66
C GLY A 203 -3.06 16.13 16.28
N ILE A 204 -3.32 17.40 16.60
CA ILE A 204 -4.53 18.14 16.19
C ILE A 204 -4.57 18.29 14.66
N TYR A 205 -3.48 18.74 14.04
CA TYR A 205 -3.37 18.78 12.57
C TYR A 205 -3.71 17.40 11.95
N TRP A 206 -3.14 16.31 12.48
CA TRP A 206 -3.37 14.96 11.98
C TRP A 206 -4.83 14.54 12.09
N THR A 207 -5.45 14.83 13.23
CA THR A 207 -6.87 14.56 13.49
C THR A 207 -7.76 15.26 12.45
N PHE A 208 -7.59 16.59 12.29
CA PHE A 208 -8.38 17.35 11.31
C PHE A 208 -8.04 16.99 9.87
N SER A 209 -6.78 16.65 9.57
CA SER A 209 -6.38 16.14 8.26
C SER A 209 -7.15 14.87 7.87
N ASN A 210 -7.36 13.95 8.80
CA ASN A 210 -8.17 12.75 8.58
C ASN A 210 -9.65 13.11 8.33
N LEU A 211 -10.22 14.00 9.13
CA LEU A 211 -11.61 14.44 8.97
C LEU A 211 -11.84 15.17 7.64
N PHE A 212 -10.94 16.09 7.26
CA PHE A 212 -11.01 16.77 5.97
C PHE A 212 -10.77 15.82 4.79
N SER A 213 -9.99 14.74 4.97
CA SER A 213 -9.85 13.70 3.95
C SER A 213 -11.17 12.97 3.68
N VAL A 214 -12.00 12.78 4.70
CA VAL A 214 -13.36 12.22 4.51
C VAL A 214 -14.21 13.15 3.68
N LEU A 215 -14.24 14.45 4.01
CA LEU A 215 -14.98 15.44 3.22
C LEU A 215 -14.48 15.52 1.78
N GLN A 216 -13.15 15.53 1.60
CA GLN A 216 -12.51 15.53 0.29
C GLN A 216 -12.90 14.30 -0.54
N LEU A 217 -12.99 13.12 0.07
CA LEU A 217 -13.38 11.89 -0.60
C LEU A 217 -14.82 11.95 -1.12
N TYR A 218 -15.75 12.48 -0.32
CA TYR A 218 -17.11 12.73 -0.79
C TYR A 218 -17.15 13.72 -1.95
N PHE A 219 -16.42 14.83 -1.82
CA PHE A 219 -16.30 15.83 -2.89
C PHE A 219 -15.76 15.22 -4.19
N LEU A 220 -14.70 14.43 -4.12
CA LEU A 220 -14.10 13.76 -5.28
C LEU A 220 -15.11 12.82 -5.96
N ASN A 221 -15.90 12.06 -5.20
CA ASN A 221 -16.92 11.17 -5.73
C ASN A 221 -18.12 11.92 -6.36
N ILE A 222 -18.40 13.15 -5.92
CA ILE A 222 -19.40 13.99 -6.57
C ILE A 222 -18.88 14.52 -7.90
N VAL A 223 -17.66 15.07 -7.91
CA VAL A 223 -17.03 15.66 -9.10
C VAL A 223 -16.71 14.59 -10.15
N MET A 224 -16.19 13.45 -9.72
CA MET A 224 -15.82 12.32 -10.58
C MET A 224 -16.55 11.07 -10.11
N ASN A 225 -17.84 10.97 -10.47
CA ASN A 225 -18.68 9.85 -10.06
C ASN A 225 -18.18 8.52 -10.68
N PRO A 226 -17.67 7.56 -9.87
CA PRO A 226 -17.10 6.32 -10.38
C PRO A 226 -18.10 5.47 -11.17
N LYS A 227 -19.38 5.50 -10.79
CA LYS A 227 -20.45 4.72 -11.45
C LYS A 227 -20.67 5.08 -12.92
N LYS A 228 -20.17 6.26 -13.36
CA LYS A 228 -20.25 6.67 -14.77
C LYS A 228 -19.15 6.03 -15.64
N TYR A 229 -18.09 5.53 -15.03
CA TYR A 229 -16.88 5.08 -15.72
C TYR A 229 -16.58 3.59 -15.53
N ILE A 230 -17.17 2.96 -14.51
CA ILE A 230 -16.89 1.59 -14.10
C ILE A 230 -18.16 0.75 -14.32
N ASP A 231 -17.99 -0.35 -15.06
CA ASP A 231 -19.01 -1.40 -15.19
C ASP A 231 -18.85 -2.38 -14.01
N TYR A 232 -19.68 -2.19 -12.99
CA TYR A 232 -19.64 -3.01 -11.79
C TYR A 232 -20.20 -4.41 -12.01
N ASP A 233 -21.08 -4.63 -12.99
CA ASP A 233 -21.63 -5.93 -13.33
C ASP A 233 -20.57 -6.80 -14.00
N ALA A 234 -19.82 -6.24 -14.96
CA ALA A 234 -18.68 -6.88 -15.58
C ALA A 234 -17.58 -7.20 -14.54
N LEU A 235 -17.36 -6.29 -13.58
CA LEU A 235 -16.40 -6.49 -12.50
C LEU A 235 -16.80 -7.66 -11.60
N GLU A 236 -18.07 -7.74 -11.20
CA GLU A 236 -18.55 -8.84 -10.35
C GLU A 236 -18.50 -10.19 -11.09
N LYS A 237 -18.89 -10.21 -12.36
CA LYS A 237 -18.81 -11.40 -13.21
C LYS A 237 -17.39 -11.91 -13.31
N SER A 238 -16.42 -11.05 -13.62
CA SER A 238 -15.01 -11.41 -13.74
C SER A 238 -14.41 -11.95 -12.42
N ARG A 239 -14.89 -11.45 -11.28
CA ARG A 239 -14.51 -11.97 -9.96
C ARG A 239 -15.02 -13.38 -9.70
N LYS A 240 -16.26 -13.67 -10.14
CA LYS A 240 -16.81 -15.03 -10.03
C LYS A 240 -15.98 -16.00 -10.87
N GLU A 241 -15.71 -15.64 -12.12
CA GLU A 241 -14.88 -16.45 -13.02
C GLU A 241 -13.47 -16.73 -12.44
N LEU A 242 -12.82 -15.69 -11.89
CA LEU A 242 -11.51 -15.86 -11.24
C LEU A 242 -11.57 -16.77 -10.00
N ARG A 243 -12.66 -16.66 -9.19
CA ARG A 243 -12.86 -17.54 -8.02
C ARG A 243 -13.06 -19.00 -8.46
N GLU A 244 -13.85 -19.24 -9.49
CA GLU A 244 -14.08 -20.59 -10.03
C GLU A 244 -12.79 -21.20 -10.56
N ALA A 245 -12.01 -20.47 -11.36
CA ALA A 245 -10.69 -20.90 -11.82
C ALA A 245 -9.74 -21.23 -10.65
N SER A 246 -9.74 -20.38 -9.61
CA SER A 246 -8.95 -20.60 -8.40
C SER A 246 -9.38 -21.83 -7.61
N GLN A 247 -10.69 -22.09 -7.49
CA GLN A 247 -11.24 -23.25 -6.80
C GLN A 247 -10.93 -24.55 -7.57
N PHE A 248 -11.09 -24.55 -8.88
CA PHE A 248 -10.75 -25.68 -9.74
C PHE A 248 -9.29 -26.09 -9.59
N GLN A 249 -8.36 -25.15 -9.63
CA GLN A 249 -6.95 -25.45 -9.45
C GLN A 249 -6.58 -25.89 -8.03
N LYS A 250 -7.22 -25.30 -7.00
CA LYS A 250 -7.04 -25.80 -5.62
C LYS A 250 -7.54 -27.23 -5.46
N ALA A 251 -8.63 -27.58 -6.11
CA ALA A 251 -9.14 -28.96 -6.14
C ALA A 251 -8.17 -29.90 -6.86
N GLN A 252 -7.65 -29.52 -8.03
CA GLN A 252 -6.61 -30.28 -8.73
C GLN A 252 -5.35 -30.46 -7.85
N LYS A 253 -4.81 -29.40 -7.26
CA LYS A 253 -3.65 -29.51 -6.35
C LYS A 253 -3.91 -30.43 -5.17
N LYS A 254 -5.14 -30.48 -4.64
CA LYS A 254 -5.51 -31.41 -3.56
C LYS A 254 -5.58 -32.87 -4.06
N LEU A 255 -6.02 -33.10 -5.30
CA LEU A 255 -6.02 -34.43 -5.90
C LEU A 255 -4.58 -34.90 -6.12
N PHE A 256 -3.71 -34.07 -6.68
CA PHE A 256 -2.29 -34.37 -6.83
C PHE A 256 -1.55 -34.52 -5.49
N ALA A 257 -1.99 -33.79 -4.44
CA ALA A 257 -1.41 -33.93 -3.09
C ALA A 257 -1.73 -35.26 -2.42
N LYS A 258 -2.78 -35.97 -2.85
CA LYS A 258 -3.16 -37.30 -2.40
C LYS A 258 -2.49 -38.42 -3.23
N ASP A 259 -1.65 -38.08 -4.22
CA ASP A 259 -0.91 -39.04 -5.01
C ASP A 259 -0.01 -39.87 -4.09
N PRO A 260 -0.19 -41.20 -4.03
CA PRO A 260 0.61 -42.09 -3.19
C PRO A 260 2.10 -42.04 -3.55
N TYR A 261 2.44 -41.70 -4.80
CA TYR A 261 3.82 -41.61 -5.30
C TYR A 261 4.53 -40.32 -4.86
N ARG A 262 3.82 -39.28 -4.41
CA ARG A 262 4.41 -37.96 -4.03
C ARG A 262 5.44 -38.06 -2.90
N LYS A 263 5.19 -38.97 -1.92
CA LYS A 263 6.15 -39.20 -0.84
C LYS A 263 7.45 -39.81 -1.38
N LYS A 264 7.31 -40.72 -2.33
CA LYS A 264 8.43 -41.37 -2.99
C LYS A 264 9.19 -40.38 -3.85
N GLN A 265 8.51 -39.64 -4.71
CA GLN A 265 9.11 -38.55 -5.50
C GLN A 265 9.88 -37.53 -4.65
N ASN A 266 9.30 -37.09 -3.53
CA ASN A 266 9.98 -36.15 -2.62
C ASN A 266 11.21 -36.79 -1.93
N ALA A 267 11.17 -38.08 -1.65
CA ALA A 267 12.31 -38.79 -1.09
C ALA A 267 13.43 -38.95 -2.13
N ASP A 268 13.06 -39.28 -3.37
CA ASP A 268 13.98 -39.39 -4.48
C ASP A 268 14.59 -38.03 -4.84
N TYR A 269 13.80 -36.98 -4.84
CA TYR A 269 14.27 -35.62 -5.04
C TYR A 269 15.28 -35.19 -3.96
N LYS A 270 14.97 -35.46 -2.68
CA LYS A 270 15.90 -35.20 -1.57
C LYS A 270 17.20 -36.01 -1.66
N ARG A 271 17.11 -37.29 -2.09
CA ARG A 271 18.28 -38.13 -2.32
C ARG A 271 19.13 -37.54 -3.43
N PHE A 272 18.53 -37.19 -4.57
CA PHE A 272 19.20 -36.61 -5.72
C PHE A 272 20.03 -35.36 -5.35
N PHE A 273 19.46 -34.41 -4.56
CA PHE A 273 20.19 -33.22 -4.14
C PHE A 273 21.17 -33.44 -2.99
N LYS A 274 21.14 -34.59 -2.32
CA LYS A 274 22.04 -34.89 -1.21
C LYS A 274 23.36 -35.56 -1.69
N ASP A 275 23.32 -36.25 -2.81
CA ASP A 275 24.49 -36.91 -3.41
C ASP A 275 25.23 -35.90 -4.29
N TYR A 276 26.30 -35.28 -3.73
CA TYR A 276 27.14 -34.34 -4.45
C TYR A 276 28.13 -34.97 -5.44
N ASP A 277 28.22 -36.32 -5.48
CA ASP A 277 29.14 -37.06 -6.37
C ASP A 277 28.54 -37.36 -7.75
N MET A 278 27.53 -36.56 -8.16
CA MET A 278 26.92 -36.75 -9.50
C MET A 278 27.85 -36.25 -10.60
N GLN A 279 28.47 -37.18 -11.32
CA GLN A 279 29.33 -36.86 -12.45
C GLN A 279 28.56 -36.84 -13.77
N LEU A 280 27.52 -37.70 -13.91
CA LEU A 280 26.70 -37.77 -15.11
C LEU A 280 25.22 -37.99 -14.76
N VAL A 281 24.34 -37.24 -15.40
CA VAL A 281 22.88 -37.34 -15.20
C VAL A 281 22.21 -37.56 -16.55
N PHE A 282 21.48 -38.66 -16.68
CA PHE A 282 20.57 -38.89 -17.81
C PHE A 282 19.15 -38.52 -17.39
N TYR A 283 18.55 -37.61 -18.12
CA TYR A 283 17.16 -37.20 -17.90
C TYR A 283 16.26 -37.75 -18.99
N SER A 284 15.14 -38.35 -18.61
CA SER A 284 14.13 -38.84 -19.52
C SER A 284 12.73 -38.43 -19.08
N GLU A 285 11.92 -37.90 -20.00
CA GLU A 285 10.54 -37.47 -19.71
C GLU A 285 9.58 -38.66 -19.51
N LYS A 286 9.96 -39.89 -19.87
CA LYS A 286 9.13 -41.09 -19.77
C LYS A 286 9.97 -42.34 -19.44
N ASN A 287 9.43 -43.20 -18.60
CA ASN A 287 10.09 -44.45 -18.15
C ASN A 287 10.56 -45.41 -19.27
N GLY A 288 10.01 -45.30 -20.48
CA GLY A 288 10.36 -46.19 -21.59
C GLY A 288 11.62 -45.79 -22.36
N PHE A 289 12.25 -44.68 -22.05
CA PHE A 289 13.40 -44.17 -22.81
C PHE A 289 14.75 -44.75 -22.37
N TYR A 290 14.82 -45.48 -21.24
CA TYR A 290 16.06 -46.12 -20.76
C TYR A 290 16.75 -46.96 -21.83
N LYS A 291 16.00 -47.72 -22.63
CA LYS A 291 16.51 -48.56 -23.72
C LYS A 291 17.39 -47.83 -24.73
N TYR A 292 17.18 -46.50 -24.89
CA TYR A 292 17.97 -45.70 -25.83
C TYR A 292 19.31 -45.26 -25.25
N TYR A 293 19.41 -45.19 -23.93
CA TYR A 293 20.64 -44.82 -23.21
C TYR A 293 21.39 -46.03 -22.66
N GLN A 294 20.76 -47.21 -22.68
CA GLN A 294 21.26 -48.43 -22.03
C GLN A 294 22.70 -48.75 -22.43
N ASN A 295 22.99 -48.83 -23.71
CA ASN A 295 24.32 -49.18 -24.20
C ASN A 295 25.40 -48.16 -23.78
N ILE A 296 25.02 -46.88 -23.73
CA ILE A 296 25.93 -45.81 -23.31
C ILE A 296 26.18 -45.91 -21.80
N ILE A 297 25.12 -46.11 -21.02
CA ILE A 297 25.21 -46.24 -19.56
C ILE A 297 26.03 -47.46 -19.19
N GLU A 298 25.76 -48.64 -19.79
CA GLU A 298 26.49 -49.88 -19.54
C GLU A 298 27.98 -49.77 -19.94
N THR A 299 28.27 -49.19 -21.10
CA THR A 299 29.64 -48.92 -21.53
C THR A 299 30.42 -48.00 -20.58
N LEU A 300 29.76 -46.96 -20.06
CA LEU A 300 30.37 -46.04 -19.10
C LEU A 300 30.63 -46.70 -17.76
N LEU A 301 29.69 -47.52 -17.28
CA LEU A 301 29.86 -48.28 -16.03
C LEU A 301 30.98 -49.33 -16.13
N GLU A 302 31.15 -49.95 -17.29
CA GLU A 302 32.22 -50.94 -17.52
C GLU A 302 33.62 -50.33 -17.68
N LYS A 303 33.69 -49.11 -18.31
CA LYS A 303 34.97 -48.51 -18.72
C LYS A 303 35.43 -47.36 -17.82
N SER A 304 34.59 -46.90 -16.89
CA SER A 304 34.89 -45.78 -16.02
C SER A 304 34.29 -45.97 -14.62
N HIS A 305 34.84 -45.23 -13.63
CA HIS A 305 34.29 -45.18 -12.28
C HIS A 305 33.28 -43.99 -12.10
N VAL A 306 32.59 -43.64 -13.17
CA VAL A 306 31.65 -42.49 -13.18
C VAL A 306 30.37 -42.85 -12.45
N VAL A 307 29.93 -41.99 -11.55
CA VAL A 307 28.62 -42.13 -10.89
C VAL A 307 27.52 -41.61 -11.83
N ILE A 308 26.64 -42.50 -12.24
CA ILE A 308 25.56 -42.23 -13.18
C ILE A 308 24.22 -42.20 -12.46
N ASN A 309 23.48 -41.11 -12.64
CA ASN A 309 22.12 -40.96 -12.16
C ASN A 309 21.15 -40.93 -13.35
N TYR A 310 20.16 -41.81 -13.35
CA TYR A 310 19.08 -41.82 -14.32
C TYR A 310 17.79 -41.31 -13.70
N ILE A 311 17.22 -40.25 -14.30
CA ILE A 311 16.02 -39.58 -13.81
C ILE A 311 14.89 -39.73 -14.83
N THR A 312 13.70 -40.13 -14.38
CA THR A 312 12.49 -40.26 -15.20
C THR A 312 11.35 -39.51 -14.62
#